data_23b84154a4bc83f521df4f502d094515
#
_entry.id   23b84154a4bc83f521df4f502d094515
#
_cell.length_a   1.000
_cell.length_b   1.000
_cell.length_c   1.000
_cell.angle_alpha   90.00
_cell.angle_beta   90.00
_cell.angle_gamma   90.00
#
_symmetry.space_group_name_H-M   'P 1'
#
loop_
_entity.id
_entity.type
_entity.pdbx_description
1 polymer ?
#
loop_
_entity_poly.entity_id
_entity_poly.type
_entity_poly.pdbx_seq_one_letter_code
_entity_poly.pdbx_strand_id
1 'polypeptide(L)'
;MLIRKPADLRHSDVTPKQFYLNRRRFLAAGSAIAGAWALPTPAGATMKLDNVTKSAYTVNEKITPLADITSYNNYYEFGTDKGEPSRYANTLRPSPWQVVVGGMVNKPKTYDLDSIMKIAPLEERIYRHRCVEAWSIVVPWIGFPLAALLKEVDPTSQAKYVAFQTLFDKKQMPLWNRAGIELPYVEGLRLDEAMHPLALLSVGLYGETLPNQNGAPVRLVVPWKYGFKSIKSIVKITLTDKQPPTTWNITNAREYGFYSNVNPKVDHPRWTQAQERRLGELFKRNTLMFNGYNEVASLYNGMDLRKNY
;
A
#
# COMPACT_ATOMS: atom_id res chain seq x y z
N MET A 1 -4.62 42.48 38.46
CA MET A 1 -4.05 41.62 37.42
C MET A 1 -4.56 42.12 36.08
N LEU A 2 -3.76 42.85 35.28
CA LEU A 2 -4.17 43.41 33.99
C LEU A 2 -3.93 42.35 32.90
N ILE A 3 -4.99 41.75 32.40
CA ILE A 3 -4.93 40.84 31.25
C ILE A 3 -4.73 41.73 30.02
N ARG A 4 -3.50 41.76 29.47
CA ARG A 4 -3.24 42.35 28.14
C ARG A 4 -3.86 41.43 27.07
N LYS A 5 -4.85 41.92 26.34
CA LYS A 5 -5.30 41.32 25.09
C LYS A 5 -4.15 41.35 24.07
N PRO A 6 -3.91 40.28 23.28
CA PRO A 6 -2.99 40.35 22.14
C PRO A 6 -3.45 41.42 21.17
N ALA A 7 -2.51 42.12 20.55
CA ALA A 7 -2.83 43.11 19.51
C ALA A 7 -3.59 42.42 18.37
N ASP A 8 -4.79 42.91 18.05
CA ASP A 8 -5.59 42.42 16.93
C ASP A 8 -4.81 42.62 15.63
N LEU A 9 -4.65 41.49 14.87
CA LEU A 9 -4.09 41.52 13.50
C LEU A 9 -4.93 42.47 12.65
N ARG A 10 -4.28 43.46 11.99
CA ARG A 10 -4.96 44.34 11.06
C ARG A 10 -5.29 43.63 9.77
N HIS A 11 -6.35 44.05 9.08
CA HIS A 11 -6.74 43.45 7.78
C HIS A 11 -5.60 43.50 6.74
N SER A 12 -4.65 44.46 6.86
CA SER A 12 -3.41 44.56 6.08
C SER A 12 -2.41 43.44 6.35
N ASP A 13 -2.52 42.75 7.48
CA ASP A 13 -1.57 41.72 7.90
C ASP A 13 -2.01 40.34 7.43
N VAL A 14 -3.20 40.24 6.81
CA VAL A 14 -3.77 38.98 6.29
C VAL A 14 -3.62 38.99 4.76
N THR A 15 -2.84 38.05 4.23
CA THR A 15 -2.71 37.87 2.78
C THR A 15 -4.06 37.48 2.16
N PRO A 16 -4.63 38.28 1.21
CA PRO A 16 -5.90 37.98 0.59
C PRO A 16 -5.91 36.57 -0.03
N LYS A 17 -6.98 35.80 0.17
CA LYS A 17 -7.17 34.44 -0.29
C LYS A 17 -6.86 34.22 -1.78
N GLN A 18 -7.10 35.20 -2.62
CA GLN A 18 -6.78 35.17 -4.05
C GLN A 18 -5.28 35.08 -4.35
N PHE A 19 -4.41 35.66 -3.51
CA PHE A 19 -2.95 35.55 -3.67
C PHE A 19 -2.42 34.20 -3.15
N TYR A 20 -3.08 33.63 -2.14
CA TYR A 20 -2.74 32.29 -1.64
C TYR A 20 -3.09 31.21 -2.67
N LEU A 21 -4.21 31.35 -3.38
CA LEU A 21 -4.66 30.40 -4.41
C LEU A 21 -3.92 30.55 -5.75
N ASN A 22 -3.30 31.72 -6.03
CA ASN A 22 -2.62 31.99 -7.30
C ASN A 22 -1.12 31.67 -7.32
N ARG A 23 -0.52 31.25 -6.22
CA ARG A 23 0.90 30.85 -6.19
C ARG A 23 1.22 29.76 -7.21
N ARG A 24 0.31 28.83 -7.44
CA ARG A 24 0.45 27.79 -8.49
C ARG A 24 0.39 28.35 -9.91
N ARG A 25 -0.40 29.41 -10.16
CA ARG A 25 -0.51 30.05 -11.49
C ARG A 25 0.64 31.01 -11.80
N PHE A 26 1.22 31.62 -10.78
CA PHE A 26 2.37 32.52 -10.97
C PHE A 26 3.63 31.75 -11.35
N LEU A 27 3.82 30.54 -10.85
CA LEU A 27 4.94 29.66 -11.25
C LEU A 27 4.74 29.03 -12.64
N ALA A 28 3.50 28.95 -13.12
CA ALA A 28 3.19 28.41 -14.45
C ALA A 28 3.31 29.46 -15.59
N ALA A 29 3.28 30.75 -15.30
CA ALA A 29 3.34 31.82 -16.30
C ALA A 29 4.79 32.28 -16.63
N GLY A 30 5.80 31.83 -15.90
CA GLY A 30 7.21 32.20 -16.09
C GLY A 30 8.01 31.32 -17.05
N SER A 31 7.44 30.28 -17.68
CA SER A 31 8.20 29.24 -18.41
C SER A 31 7.73 29.03 -19.85
N ALA A 32 7.33 30.08 -20.54
CA ALA A 32 7.16 30.00 -21.98
C ALA A 32 8.36 30.64 -22.67
N ILE A 33 9.50 29.94 -22.72
CA ILE A 33 10.56 29.99 -23.76
C ILE A 33 11.70 29.08 -23.31
N ALA A 34 12.08 28.15 -24.18
CA ALA A 34 13.29 27.33 -24.23
C ALA A 34 13.23 25.92 -23.67
N GLY A 35 13.29 24.97 -24.60
CA GLY A 35 13.96 23.67 -24.42
C GLY A 35 13.24 22.65 -23.57
N ALA A 36 12.77 21.57 -24.18
CA ALA A 36 12.28 20.36 -23.51
C ALA A 36 13.42 19.69 -22.68
N TRP A 37 13.72 20.25 -21.53
CA TRP A 37 14.42 19.58 -20.45
C TRP A 37 13.34 19.01 -19.55
N ALA A 38 13.25 17.68 -19.46
CA ALA A 38 12.40 17.03 -18.48
C ALA A 38 12.81 17.53 -17.09
N LEU A 39 12.04 18.45 -16.53
CA LEU A 39 12.23 18.88 -15.15
C LEU A 39 11.93 17.66 -14.26
N PRO A 40 12.82 17.33 -13.32
CA PRO A 40 12.54 16.25 -12.38
C PRO A 40 11.26 16.61 -11.62
N THR A 41 10.25 15.76 -11.71
CA THR A 41 9.03 15.86 -10.87
C THR A 41 9.48 15.94 -9.41
N PRO A 42 8.93 16.88 -8.61
CA PRO A 42 9.28 16.94 -7.19
C PRO A 42 9.01 15.58 -6.56
N ALA A 43 9.96 15.06 -5.78
CA ALA A 43 9.82 13.81 -5.08
C ALA A 43 8.53 13.82 -4.27
N GLY A 44 7.61 12.88 -4.54
CA GLY A 44 6.31 12.78 -3.87
C GLY A 44 5.11 13.42 -4.59
N ALA A 45 5.28 14.04 -5.77
CA ALA A 45 4.14 14.49 -6.57
C ALA A 45 3.47 13.27 -7.24
N THR A 46 2.17 13.10 -6.97
CA THR A 46 1.35 12.10 -7.68
C THR A 46 0.96 12.60 -9.07
N MET A 47 0.80 11.67 -10.00
CA MET A 47 0.38 11.94 -11.38
C MET A 47 -0.97 11.28 -11.63
N LYS A 48 -1.84 11.95 -12.37
CA LYS A 48 -3.10 11.38 -12.81
C LYS A 48 -2.85 10.16 -13.68
N LEU A 49 -3.61 9.09 -13.42
CA LEU A 49 -3.62 7.89 -14.25
C LEU A 49 -4.77 7.97 -15.25
N ASP A 50 -4.44 7.86 -16.53
CA ASP A 50 -5.42 7.86 -17.61
C ASP A 50 -5.82 6.42 -17.96
N ASN A 51 -6.96 6.26 -18.66
CA ASN A 51 -7.48 4.99 -19.15
C ASN A 51 -7.74 3.93 -18.04
N VAL A 52 -8.09 4.38 -16.83
CA VAL A 52 -8.48 3.50 -15.72
C VAL A 52 -9.95 3.10 -15.88
N THR A 53 -10.23 1.80 -15.95
CA THR A 53 -11.60 1.27 -15.99
C THR A 53 -12.13 1.02 -14.59
N LYS A 54 -13.45 1.14 -14.40
CA LYS A 54 -14.09 0.73 -13.14
C LYS A 54 -14.27 -0.76 -13.11
N SER A 55 -13.80 -1.40 -12.05
CA SER A 55 -13.93 -2.84 -11.85
C SER A 55 -15.27 -3.20 -11.21
N ALA A 56 -15.73 -4.44 -11.43
CA ALA A 56 -16.82 -5.02 -10.66
C ALA A 56 -16.45 -5.32 -9.19
N TYR A 57 -15.15 -5.37 -8.88
CA TYR A 57 -14.66 -5.58 -7.50
C TYR A 57 -14.79 -4.29 -6.70
N THR A 58 -15.98 -4.07 -6.15
CA THR A 58 -16.30 -2.87 -5.36
C THR A 58 -17.12 -3.24 -4.14
N VAL A 59 -16.94 -2.47 -3.06
CA VAL A 59 -17.80 -2.52 -1.87
C VAL A 59 -18.70 -1.28 -1.82
N ASN A 60 -19.95 -1.46 -1.45
CA ASN A 60 -20.89 -0.35 -1.29
C ASN A 60 -20.75 0.26 0.12
N GLU A 61 -19.57 0.84 0.38
CA GLU A 61 -19.26 1.51 1.64
C GLU A 61 -18.63 2.87 1.37
N LYS A 62 -18.77 3.78 2.34
CA LYS A 62 -18.15 5.11 2.25
C LYS A 62 -16.62 4.97 2.10
N ILE A 63 -16.09 5.53 1.03
CA ILE A 63 -14.65 5.61 0.81
C ILE A 63 -14.03 6.52 1.89
N THR A 64 -12.93 6.08 2.47
CA THR A 64 -12.17 6.86 3.46
C THR A 64 -11.56 8.10 2.78
N PRO A 65 -11.63 9.31 3.36
CA PRO A 65 -11.05 10.49 2.74
C PRO A 65 -9.56 10.33 2.41
N LEU A 66 -9.12 10.86 1.26
CA LEU A 66 -7.72 10.80 0.83
C LEU A 66 -6.75 11.36 1.89
N ALA A 67 -7.14 12.45 2.57
CA ALA A 67 -6.34 13.06 3.64
C ALA A 67 -6.03 12.06 4.76
N ASP A 68 -7.00 11.23 5.15
CA ASP A 68 -6.82 10.21 6.18
C ASP A 68 -5.93 9.07 5.69
N ILE A 69 -6.14 8.62 4.44
CA ILE A 69 -5.33 7.56 3.80
C ILE A 69 -3.86 7.95 3.69
N THR A 70 -3.58 9.21 3.42
CA THR A 70 -2.21 9.70 3.20
C THR A 70 -1.50 10.15 4.47
N SER A 71 -2.22 10.32 5.59
CA SER A 71 -1.65 10.77 6.86
C SER A 71 -1.60 9.70 7.96
N TYR A 72 -2.30 8.57 7.80
CA TYR A 72 -2.38 7.50 8.78
C TYR A 72 -1.88 6.19 8.20
N ASN A 73 -0.57 5.92 8.35
CA ASN A 73 0.10 4.84 7.65
C ASN A 73 0.96 3.97 8.60
N ASN A 74 1.10 2.70 8.24
CA ASN A 74 2.14 1.82 8.76
C ASN A 74 3.19 1.62 7.64
N TYR A 75 4.36 2.23 7.77
CA TYR A 75 5.49 2.04 6.87
C TYR A 75 6.76 2.22 7.69
N TYR A 76 7.19 1.15 8.30
CA TYR A 76 8.17 1.14 9.40
C TYR A 76 9.54 1.68 9.01
N GLU A 77 9.93 1.57 7.75
CA GLU A 77 11.15 2.16 7.20
C GLU A 77 11.15 3.69 7.26
N PHE A 78 9.95 4.29 7.33
CA PHE A 78 9.72 5.74 7.47
C PHE A 78 9.14 6.12 8.84
N GLY A 79 9.20 5.20 9.82
CA GLY A 79 8.79 5.44 11.19
C GLY A 79 7.68 4.54 11.69
N THR A 80 7.58 4.43 13.01
CA THR A 80 6.64 3.53 13.70
C THR A 80 5.36 4.23 14.15
N ASP A 81 5.35 5.57 14.21
CA ASP A 81 4.14 6.36 14.42
C ASP A 81 3.35 6.50 13.13
N LYS A 82 2.01 6.53 13.22
CA LYS A 82 1.10 6.57 12.06
C LYS A 82 1.28 7.82 11.18
N GLY A 83 1.72 8.93 11.73
CA GLY A 83 1.95 10.18 11.02
C GLY A 83 3.38 10.33 10.48
N GLU A 84 4.33 9.51 10.91
CA GLU A 84 5.73 9.62 10.48
C GLU A 84 5.91 9.31 8.99
N PRO A 85 5.30 8.26 8.40
CA PRO A 85 5.48 8.00 6.97
C PRO A 85 5.06 9.17 6.07
N SER A 86 4.01 9.90 6.41
CA SER A 86 3.59 11.08 5.62
C SER A 86 4.60 12.23 5.66
N ARG A 87 5.43 12.30 6.73
CA ARG A 87 6.45 13.34 6.91
C ARG A 87 7.79 12.95 6.28
N TYR A 88 8.16 11.68 6.33
CA TYR A 88 9.50 11.22 5.98
C TYR A 88 9.59 10.44 4.67
N ALA A 89 8.48 9.93 4.13
CA ALA A 89 8.51 9.19 2.86
C ALA A 89 8.74 10.08 1.62
N ASN A 90 8.81 11.41 1.78
CA ASN A 90 9.20 12.32 0.70
C ASN A 90 10.63 12.08 0.20
N THR A 91 11.46 11.39 0.97
CA THR A 91 12.82 10.97 0.58
C THR A 91 12.83 9.77 -0.37
N LEU A 92 11.75 8.98 -0.45
CA LEU A 92 11.64 7.87 -1.39
C LEU A 92 11.59 8.37 -2.83
N ARG A 93 12.38 7.75 -3.71
CA ARG A 93 12.43 8.04 -5.15
C ARG A 93 11.69 6.93 -5.92
N PRO A 94 10.44 7.15 -6.33
CA PRO A 94 9.66 6.14 -7.05
C PRO A 94 10.04 6.00 -8.53
N SER A 95 10.96 6.83 -9.03
CA SER A 95 11.49 6.77 -10.40
C SER A 95 12.98 7.18 -10.41
N PRO A 96 13.87 6.47 -11.17
CA PRO A 96 13.57 5.22 -11.88
C PRO A 96 13.32 4.06 -10.92
N TRP A 97 12.47 3.09 -11.34
CA TRP A 97 12.12 1.93 -10.51
C TRP A 97 12.21 0.63 -11.30
N GLN A 98 12.68 -0.42 -10.65
CA GLN A 98 12.77 -1.75 -11.24
C GLN A 98 12.22 -2.81 -10.27
N VAL A 99 11.52 -3.79 -10.83
CA VAL A 99 11.06 -4.98 -10.11
C VAL A 99 11.65 -6.21 -10.78
N VAL A 100 12.49 -6.94 -10.06
CA VAL A 100 13.07 -8.21 -10.52
C VAL A 100 12.10 -9.33 -10.21
N VAL A 101 11.67 -10.07 -11.23
CA VAL A 101 10.80 -11.24 -11.08
C VAL A 101 11.55 -12.50 -11.52
N GLY A 102 11.64 -13.49 -10.62
CA GLY A 102 12.45 -14.69 -10.88
C GLY A 102 12.13 -15.85 -9.92
N GLY A 103 13.12 -16.73 -9.73
CA GLY A 103 12.94 -17.98 -9.00
C GLY A 103 12.40 -19.10 -9.89
N MET A 104 11.40 -19.84 -9.44
CA MET A 104 10.80 -20.96 -10.18
C MET A 104 9.83 -20.48 -11.28
N VAL A 105 10.38 -19.80 -12.29
CA VAL A 105 9.69 -19.30 -13.48
C VAL A 105 10.48 -19.66 -14.73
N ASN A 106 9.79 -19.87 -15.86
CA ASN A 106 10.42 -20.15 -17.13
C ASN A 106 10.95 -18.89 -17.84
N LYS A 107 10.40 -17.71 -17.51
CA LYS A 107 10.71 -16.42 -18.15
C LYS A 107 11.06 -15.36 -17.10
N PRO A 108 12.22 -15.48 -16.39
CA PRO A 108 12.63 -14.45 -15.44
C PRO A 108 12.85 -13.11 -16.14
N LYS A 109 12.40 -12.01 -15.54
CA LYS A 109 12.46 -10.68 -16.16
C LYS A 109 12.58 -9.58 -15.13
N THR A 110 13.28 -8.51 -15.48
CA THR A 110 13.27 -7.25 -14.77
C THR A 110 12.35 -6.28 -15.48
N TYR A 111 11.42 -5.72 -14.74
CA TYR A 111 10.44 -4.75 -15.24
C TYR A 111 10.77 -3.36 -14.71
N ASP A 112 10.77 -2.38 -15.59
CA ASP A 112 10.60 -0.98 -15.18
C ASP A 112 9.13 -0.67 -14.92
N LEU A 113 8.83 0.50 -14.37
CA LEU A 113 7.46 0.88 -14.00
C LEU A 113 6.53 0.96 -15.23
N ASP A 114 7.03 1.48 -16.34
CA ASP A 114 6.26 1.60 -17.59
C ASP A 114 5.88 0.23 -18.15
N SER A 115 6.79 -0.73 -18.08
CA SER A 115 6.54 -2.13 -18.45
C SER A 115 5.51 -2.78 -17.54
N ILE A 116 5.59 -2.52 -16.22
CA ILE A 116 4.59 -3.01 -15.25
C ILE A 116 3.20 -2.48 -15.60
N MET A 117 3.05 -1.20 -15.87
CA MET A 117 1.76 -0.59 -16.18
C MET A 117 1.14 -1.05 -17.51
N LYS A 118 1.95 -1.69 -18.37
CA LYS A 118 1.50 -2.24 -19.66
C LYS A 118 1.14 -3.73 -19.64
N ILE A 119 1.34 -4.42 -18.52
CA ILE A 119 1.07 -5.87 -18.39
C ILE A 119 -0.41 -6.17 -18.58
N ALA A 120 -1.29 -5.34 -18.03
CA ALA A 120 -2.72 -5.46 -18.18
C ALA A 120 -3.40 -4.09 -18.06
N PRO A 121 -4.64 -3.92 -18.56
CA PRO A 121 -5.40 -2.71 -18.35
C PRO A 121 -5.53 -2.35 -16.87
N LEU A 122 -5.36 -1.07 -16.54
CA LEU A 122 -5.55 -0.59 -15.19
C LEU A 122 -7.04 -0.51 -14.86
N GLU A 123 -7.40 -0.99 -13.68
CA GLU A 123 -8.75 -0.92 -13.16
C GLU A 123 -8.78 -0.33 -11.74
N GLU A 124 -9.83 0.42 -11.44
CA GLU A 124 -10.11 0.90 -10.09
C GLU A 124 -10.94 -0.14 -9.34
N ARG A 125 -10.45 -0.54 -8.15
CA ARG A 125 -11.11 -1.47 -7.24
C ARG A 125 -11.32 -0.82 -5.89
N ILE A 126 -12.55 -0.81 -5.40
CA ILE A 126 -12.86 -0.25 -4.07
C ILE A 126 -12.81 -1.38 -3.05
N TYR A 127 -11.74 -1.44 -2.28
CA TYR A 127 -11.48 -2.50 -1.32
C TYR A 127 -11.50 -2.01 0.13
N ARG A 128 -12.05 -2.86 1.01
CA ARG A 128 -11.75 -2.78 2.45
C ARG A 128 -10.29 -3.15 2.66
N HIS A 129 -9.63 -2.44 3.55
CA HIS A 129 -8.28 -2.76 3.99
C HIS A 129 -8.28 -2.78 5.52
N ARG A 130 -7.97 -3.92 6.13
CA ARG A 130 -8.06 -4.18 7.57
C ARG A 130 -6.66 -4.35 8.16
N CYS A 131 -6.29 -3.50 9.08
CA CYS A 131 -5.04 -3.64 9.82
C CYS A 131 -5.20 -4.65 10.97
N VAL A 132 -4.14 -5.40 11.27
CA VAL A 132 -4.08 -6.28 12.45
C VAL A 132 -4.30 -5.51 13.75
N GLU A 133 -4.00 -4.22 13.80
CA GLU A 133 -4.21 -3.30 14.93
C GLU A 133 -5.69 -2.89 15.14
N ALA A 134 -6.62 -3.63 14.58
CA ALA A 134 -8.06 -3.43 14.74
C ALA A 134 -8.62 -2.09 14.24
N TRP A 135 -8.03 -1.53 13.18
CA TRP A 135 -8.60 -0.42 12.42
C TRP A 135 -8.72 -0.78 10.94
N SER A 136 -9.57 -0.08 10.20
CA SER A 136 -9.82 -0.35 8.79
C SER A 136 -10.14 0.91 7.99
N ILE A 137 -9.97 0.81 6.68
CA ILE A 137 -10.22 1.84 5.68
C ILE A 137 -10.88 1.22 4.45
N VAL A 138 -11.50 2.06 3.61
CA VAL A 138 -12.00 1.70 2.27
C VAL A 138 -11.29 2.57 1.26
N VAL A 139 -10.61 1.95 0.30
CA VAL A 139 -9.69 2.64 -0.61
C VAL A 139 -9.99 2.26 -2.05
N PRO A 140 -10.12 3.23 -2.97
CA PRO A 140 -10.19 3.00 -4.41
C PRO A 140 -8.77 2.83 -4.95
N TRP A 141 -8.28 1.59 -4.94
CA TRP A 141 -6.98 1.21 -5.49
C TRP A 141 -7.03 1.14 -7.01
N ILE A 142 -5.92 1.52 -7.66
CA ILE A 142 -5.75 1.38 -9.10
C ILE A 142 -4.58 0.43 -9.38
N GLY A 143 -4.83 -0.55 -10.24
CA GLY A 143 -3.83 -1.55 -10.60
C GLY A 143 -4.42 -2.63 -11.49
N PHE A 144 -3.81 -3.80 -11.45
CA PHE A 144 -4.27 -4.97 -12.21
C PHE A 144 -4.06 -6.25 -11.39
N PRO A 145 -4.75 -7.38 -11.72
CA PRO A 145 -4.58 -8.64 -11.00
C PRO A 145 -3.12 -9.10 -10.99
N LEU A 146 -2.56 -9.41 -9.83
CA LEU A 146 -1.19 -9.94 -9.70
C LEU A 146 -0.96 -11.15 -10.62
N ALA A 147 -2.00 -11.96 -10.82
CA ALA A 147 -1.98 -13.11 -11.71
C ALA A 147 -1.56 -12.76 -13.15
N ALA A 148 -1.80 -11.54 -13.63
CA ALA A 148 -1.39 -11.12 -14.97
C ALA A 148 0.14 -11.08 -15.09
N LEU A 149 0.83 -10.49 -14.10
CA LEU A 149 2.30 -10.50 -14.03
C LEU A 149 2.85 -11.93 -13.89
N LEU A 150 2.23 -12.73 -13.00
CA LEU A 150 2.71 -14.10 -12.77
C LEU A 150 2.56 -14.98 -14.00
N LYS A 151 1.50 -14.84 -14.78
CA LYS A 151 1.32 -15.56 -16.04
C LYS A 151 2.36 -15.18 -17.09
N GLU A 152 2.78 -13.90 -17.14
CA GLU A 152 3.80 -13.46 -18.09
C GLU A 152 5.16 -14.13 -17.85
N VAL A 153 5.52 -14.32 -16.56
CA VAL A 153 6.81 -14.96 -16.19
C VAL A 153 6.75 -16.49 -16.21
N ASP A 154 5.57 -17.07 -16.41
CA ASP A 154 5.35 -18.51 -16.63
C ASP A 154 5.90 -19.38 -15.46
N PRO A 155 5.17 -19.49 -14.33
CA PRO A 155 5.60 -20.27 -13.17
C PRO A 155 5.82 -21.74 -13.54
N THR A 156 6.91 -22.34 -13.04
CA THR A 156 7.12 -23.79 -13.16
C THR A 156 6.11 -24.57 -12.31
N SER A 157 5.88 -25.84 -12.64
CA SER A 157 4.98 -26.73 -11.87
C SER A 157 5.42 -26.94 -10.41
N GLN A 158 6.66 -26.66 -10.08
CA GLN A 158 7.21 -26.77 -8.73
C GLN A 158 6.94 -25.54 -7.86
N ALA A 159 6.60 -24.41 -8.47
CA ALA A 159 6.31 -23.18 -7.73
C ALA A 159 5.06 -23.33 -6.86
N LYS A 160 5.19 -23.08 -5.55
CA LYS A 160 4.08 -23.19 -4.58
C LYS A 160 3.80 -21.88 -3.86
N TYR A 161 4.78 -20.99 -3.82
CA TYR A 161 4.71 -19.71 -3.11
C TYR A 161 5.30 -18.59 -3.94
N VAL A 162 4.88 -17.38 -3.62
CA VAL A 162 5.41 -16.12 -4.15
C VAL A 162 5.93 -15.29 -2.98
N ALA A 163 7.21 -14.99 -3.00
CA ALA A 163 7.89 -14.14 -2.03
C ALA A 163 8.08 -12.73 -2.60
N PHE A 164 7.89 -11.72 -1.78
CA PHE A 164 8.02 -10.31 -2.15
C PHE A 164 9.04 -9.62 -1.24
N GLN A 165 9.73 -8.63 -1.77
CA GLN A 165 10.68 -7.81 -1.02
C GLN A 165 10.48 -6.33 -1.33
N THR A 166 10.44 -5.52 -0.27
CA THR A 166 10.44 -4.05 -0.34
C THR A 166 11.85 -3.53 -0.65
N LEU A 167 11.94 -2.35 -1.25
CA LEU A 167 13.19 -1.58 -1.30
C LEU A 167 13.76 -1.41 0.11
N PHE A 168 15.07 -1.57 0.24
CA PHE A 168 15.80 -1.14 1.43
C PHE A 168 16.99 -0.29 1.04
N ASP A 169 16.86 1.02 1.23
CA ASP A 169 17.92 2.01 0.99
C ASP A 169 17.97 2.98 2.17
N LYS A 170 19.04 2.87 2.95
CA LYS A 170 19.28 3.70 4.15
C LYS A 170 19.30 5.21 3.85
N LYS A 171 19.63 5.61 2.61
CA LYS A 171 19.62 7.03 2.21
C LYS A 171 18.21 7.55 1.95
N GLN A 172 17.31 6.67 1.52
CA GLN A 172 15.92 7.00 1.23
C GLN A 172 14.97 6.71 2.39
N MET A 173 15.39 5.90 3.36
CA MET A 173 14.58 5.45 4.50
C MET A 173 15.19 5.95 5.82
N PRO A 174 15.01 7.22 6.19
CA PRO A 174 15.79 7.87 7.27
C PRO A 174 15.54 7.28 8.66
N LEU A 175 14.41 6.59 8.86
CA LEU A 175 14.05 6.00 10.16
C LEU A 175 14.19 4.47 10.21
N TRP A 176 14.88 3.88 9.23
CA TRP A 176 15.06 2.43 9.12
C TRP A 176 15.59 1.77 10.41
N ASN A 177 16.48 2.45 11.13
CA ASN A 177 17.08 1.96 12.38
C ASN A 177 16.14 1.99 13.59
N ARG A 178 14.96 2.61 13.46
CA ARG A 178 13.90 2.67 14.47
C ARG A 178 12.75 1.70 14.17
N ALA A 179 12.81 0.99 13.05
CA ALA A 179 11.74 0.12 12.57
C ALA A 179 11.37 -1.01 13.55
N GLY A 180 12.33 -1.50 14.35
CA GLY A 180 12.09 -2.59 15.31
C GLY A 180 11.76 -3.94 14.67
N ILE A 181 11.97 -4.06 13.37
CA ILE A 181 11.76 -5.26 12.53
C ILE A 181 12.98 -5.49 11.63
N GLU A 182 13.16 -6.71 11.15
CA GLU A 182 14.19 -6.99 10.16
C GLU A 182 13.86 -6.36 8.80
N LEU A 183 14.88 -5.77 8.17
CA LEU A 183 14.82 -5.15 6.85
C LEU A 183 15.84 -5.78 5.90
N PRO A 184 15.57 -5.91 4.60
CA PRO A 184 14.37 -5.43 3.89
C PRO A 184 13.10 -6.12 4.35
N TYR A 185 11.98 -5.39 4.32
CA TYR A 185 10.67 -5.96 4.59
C TYR A 185 10.34 -7.03 3.54
N VAL A 186 9.94 -8.21 3.99
CA VAL A 186 9.60 -9.35 3.13
C VAL A 186 8.22 -9.91 3.48
N GLU A 187 7.52 -10.37 2.47
CA GLU A 187 6.20 -10.98 2.57
C GLU A 187 6.05 -12.17 1.63
N GLY A 188 5.04 -12.99 1.88
CA GLY A 188 4.77 -14.15 1.06
C GLY A 188 3.28 -14.50 0.95
N LEU A 189 2.95 -15.11 -0.17
CA LEU A 189 1.64 -15.72 -0.44
C LEU A 189 1.84 -17.14 -0.94
N ARG A 190 0.84 -18.01 -0.76
CA ARG A 190 0.76 -19.22 -1.58
C ARG A 190 0.50 -18.82 -3.03
N LEU A 191 0.91 -19.65 -3.97
CA LEU A 191 0.72 -19.36 -5.40
C LEU A 191 -0.76 -19.22 -5.78
N ASP A 192 -1.63 -20.07 -5.23
CA ASP A 192 -3.08 -19.99 -5.45
C ASP A 192 -3.71 -18.70 -4.88
N GLU A 193 -3.22 -18.20 -3.74
CA GLU A 193 -3.60 -16.89 -3.21
C GLU A 193 -3.13 -15.75 -4.11
N ALA A 194 -1.89 -15.82 -4.59
CA ALA A 194 -1.33 -14.82 -5.51
C ALA A 194 -2.01 -14.82 -6.88
N MET A 195 -2.51 -15.98 -7.33
CA MET A 195 -3.26 -16.14 -8.58
C MET A 195 -4.75 -15.81 -8.45
N HIS A 196 -5.25 -15.60 -7.22
CA HIS A 196 -6.65 -15.27 -7.00
C HIS A 196 -6.98 -13.87 -7.58
N PRO A 197 -8.13 -13.70 -8.25
CA PRO A 197 -8.49 -12.43 -8.91
C PRO A 197 -8.48 -11.20 -7.98
N LEU A 198 -8.73 -11.37 -6.69
CA LEU A 198 -8.71 -10.28 -5.71
C LEU A 198 -7.29 -9.79 -5.34
N ALA A 199 -6.23 -10.58 -5.59
CA ALA A 199 -4.86 -10.14 -5.37
C ALA A 199 -4.48 -9.09 -6.43
N LEU A 200 -4.26 -7.85 -6.00
CA LEU A 200 -4.01 -6.71 -6.88
C LEU A 200 -2.56 -6.24 -6.76
N LEU A 201 -1.89 -6.07 -7.89
CA LEU A 201 -0.67 -5.28 -7.98
C LEU A 201 -1.08 -3.83 -8.26
N SER A 202 -0.98 -2.98 -7.23
CA SER A 202 -1.48 -1.60 -7.29
C SER A 202 -0.36 -0.62 -7.61
N VAL A 203 -0.64 0.32 -8.51
CA VAL A 203 0.23 1.43 -8.93
C VAL A 203 -0.38 2.80 -8.61
N GLY A 204 -1.63 2.83 -8.14
CA GLY A 204 -2.33 4.07 -7.84
C GLY A 204 -3.48 3.92 -6.85
N LEU A 205 -4.03 5.06 -6.48
CA LEU A 205 -5.25 5.21 -5.69
C LEU A 205 -5.90 6.57 -5.98
N TYR A 206 -7.21 6.68 -5.84
CA TYR A 206 -7.98 7.94 -6.06
C TYR A 206 -7.70 8.62 -7.41
N GLY A 207 -7.50 7.87 -8.48
CA GLY A 207 -7.26 8.40 -9.83
C GLY A 207 -5.82 8.80 -10.12
N GLU A 208 -4.89 8.67 -9.15
CA GLU A 208 -3.49 9.10 -9.26
C GLU A 208 -2.52 7.97 -8.91
N THR A 209 -1.25 8.14 -9.28
CA THR A 209 -0.17 7.23 -8.84
C THR A 209 -0.06 7.18 -7.33
N LEU A 210 0.50 6.11 -6.78
CA LEU A 210 0.64 5.94 -5.33
C LEU A 210 1.47 7.06 -4.70
N PRO A 211 0.99 7.70 -3.61
CA PRO A 211 1.84 8.50 -2.75
C PRO A 211 2.93 7.63 -2.09
N ASN A 212 4.08 8.21 -1.80
CA ASN A 212 5.24 7.50 -1.24
C ASN A 212 4.88 6.73 0.04
N GLN A 213 4.20 7.38 1.00
CA GLN A 213 3.77 6.78 2.26
C GLN A 213 2.74 5.66 2.09
N ASN A 214 2.07 5.58 0.93
CA ASN A 214 1.14 4.52 0.58
C ASN A 214 1.79 3.38 -0.20
N GLY A 215 3.12 3.40 -0.39
CA GLY A 215 3.88 2.30 -0.98
C GLY A 215 4.24 2.46 -2.45
N ALA A 216 4.43 3.71 -2.92
CA ALA A 216 4.89 3.99 -4.28
C ALA A 216 6.16 3.22 -4.65
N PRO A 217 6.39 2.98 -5.96
CA PRO A 217 5.45 3.17 -7.07
C PRO A 217 4.54 1.97 -7.30
N VAL A 218 4.84 0.81 -6.69
CA VAL A 218 4.10 -0.44 -6.86
C VAL A 218 4.02 -1.21 -5.56
N ARG A 219 2.82 -1.67 -5.21
CA ARG A 219 2.54 -2.43 -4.01
C ARG A 219 1.56 -3.56 -4.25
N LEU A 220 1.54 -4.51 -3.32
CA LEU A 220 0.51 -5.54 -3.25
C LEU A 220 -0.71 -5.03 -2.46
N VAL A 221 -1.91 -5.45 -2.86
CA VAL A 221 -3.14 -5.32 -2.08
C VAL A 221 -3.85 -6.67 -2.07
N VAL A 222 -4.02 -7.24 -0.87
CA VAL A 222 -4.70 -8.52 -0.62
C VAL A 222 -5.83 -8.27 0.36
N PRO A 223 -7.05 -7.97 -0.10
CA PRO A 223 -8.08 -7.35 0.73
C PRO A 223 -8.65 -8.27 1.83
N TRP A 224 -8.52 -9.58 1.70
CA TRP A 224 -9.00 -10.55 2.69
C TRP A 224 -7.99 -10.88 3.81
N LYS A 225 -6.75 -10.37 3.67
CA LYS A 225 -5.68 -10.55 4.67
C LYS A 225 -5.45 -9.26 5.46
N TYR A 226 -4.84 -9.39 6.63
CA TYR A 226 -4.41 -8.22 7.37
C TYR A 226 -3.42 -7.36 6.56
N GLY A 227 -3.52 -6.06 6.73
CA GLY A 227 -2.86 -5.05 5.88
C GLY A 227 -1.34 -5.18 5.75
N PHE A 228 -0.65 -5.77 6.71
CA PHE A 228 0.79 -5.98 6.63
C PHE A 228 1.20 -6.98 5.54
N LYS A 229 0.30 -7.89 5.13
CA LYS A 229 0.49 -8.78 3.98
C LYS A 229 0.54 -8.03 2.64
N SER A 230 0.02 -6.81 2.60
CA SER A 230 -0.02 -5.95 1.42
C SER A 230 1.27 -5.13 1.33
N ILE A 231 2.38 -5.80 1.05
CA ILE A 231 3.75 -5.23 0.98
C ILE A 231 3.85 -4.04 0.02
N LYS A 232 4.67 -3.04 0.41
CA LYS A 232 4.84 -1.75 -0.27
C LYS A 232 6.16 -1.68 -1.03
N SER A 233 6.24 -0.78 -2.02
CA SER A 233 7.48 -0.41 -2.73
C SER A 233 8.30 -1.62 -3.15
N ILE A 234 7.63 -2.54 -3.88
CA ILE A 234 8.18 -3.84 -4.26
C ILE A 234 9.32 -3.66 -5.26
N VAL A 235 10.47 -4.30 -4.98
CA VAL A 235 11.62 -4.37 -5.88
C VAL A 235 11.95 -5.79 -6.34
N LYS A 236 11.40 -6.81 -5.67
CA LYS A 236 11.66 -8.20 -6.02
C LYS A 236 10.46 -9.10 -5.75
N ILE A 237 10.19 -9.99 -6.70
CA ILE A 237 9.18 -11.05 -6.61
C ILE A 237 9.87 -12.36 -6.96
N THR A 238 9.81 -13.37 -6.08
CA THR A 238 10.49 -14.64 -6.27
C THR A 238 9.52 -15.79 -6.08
N LEU A 239 9.37 -16.66 -7.07
CA LEU A 239 8.59 -17.87 -6.95
C LEU A 239 9.44 -19.00 -6.37
N THR A 240 8.88 -19.79 -5.45
CA THR A 240 9.61 -20.82 -4.69
C THR A 240 8.70 -22.01 -4.37
N ASP A 241 9.30 -23.18 -4.13
CA ASP A 241 8.63 -24.41 -3.67
C ASP A 241 8.41 -24.46 -2.16
N LYS A 242 9.14 -23.62 -1.40
CA LYS A 242 9.08 -23.56 0.06
C LYS A 242 8.39 -22.29 0.52
N GLN A 243 7.66 -22.40 1.64
CA GLN A 243 7.07 -21.24 2.29
C GLN A 243 8.16 -20.22 2.63
N PRO A 244 8.09 -18.99 2.08
CA PRO A 244 9.08 -17.97 2.37
C PRO A 244 8.90 -17.42 3.79
N PRO A 245 9.97 -16.93 4.41
CA PRO A 245 9.87 -16.16 5.64
C PRO A 245 9.13 -14.84 5.37
N THR A 246 8.42 -14.32 6.39
CA THR A 246 7.77 -13.00 6.34
C THR A 246 8.20 -12.18 7.54
N THR A 247 8.38 -10.88 7.37
CA THR A 247 9.01 -10.01 8.38
C THR A 247 8.33 -10.09 9.74
N TRP A 248 6.99 -10.00 9.79
CA TRP A 248 6.28 -10.05 11.06
C TRP A 248 6.31 -11.45 11.70
N ASN A 249 6.27 -12.53 10.91
CA ASN A 249 6.42 -13.88 11.43
C ASN A 249 7.81 -14.14 12.02
N ILE A 250 8.87 -13.64 11.35
CA ILE A 250 10.24 -13.66 11.89
C ILE A 250 10.30 -12.88 13.22
N THR A 251 9.68 -11.71 13.27
CA THR A 251 9.70 -10.84 14.45
C THR A 251 8.98 -11.48 15.63
N ASN A 252 7.77 -12.03 15.42
CA ASN A 252 7.01 -12.72 16.45
C ASN A 252 5.97 -13.68 15.85
N ALA A 253 6.36 -14.94 15.65
CA ALA A 253 5.51 -15.97 15.08
C ALA A 253 4.26 -16.30 15.92
N ARG A 254 4.24 -15.95 17.22
CA ARG A 254 3.07 -16.14 18.09
C ARG A 254 1.98 -15.09 17.89
N GLU A 255 2.34 -13.95 17.34
CA GLU A 255 1.41 -12.84 17.08
C GLU A 255 1.03 -12.73 15.59
N TYR A 256 1.93 -13.14 14.69
CA TYR A 256 1.79 -12.93 13.25
C TYR A 256 2.05 -14.21 12.47
N GLY A 257 0.99 -14.85 12.02
CA GLY A 257 1.07 -16.05 11.20
C GLY A 257 1.41 -15.75 9.74
N PHE A 258 1.73 -16.81 9.00
CA PHE A 258 2.04 -16.69 7.58
C PHE A 258 0.81 -16.29 6.74
N TYR A 259 -0.34 -16.92 7.00
CA TYR A 259 -1.56 -16.67 6.22
C TYR A 259 -2.16 -15.31 6.53
N SER A 260 -2.27 -14.96 7.80
CA SER A 260 -2.79 -13.69 8.30
C SER A 260 -4.07 -13.23 7.62
N ASN A 261 -4.98 -14.19 7.42
CA ASN A 261 -6.33 -13.89 6.96
C ASN A 261 -7.10 -13.12 8.03
N VAL A 262 -7.88 -12.14 7.65
CA VAL A 262 -8.76 -11.44 8.60
C VAL A 262 -9.74 -12.45 9.20
N ASN A 263 -9.63 -12.70 10.50
CA ASN A 263 -10.41 -13.69 11.21
C ASN A 263 -10.89 -13.15 12.56
N PRO A 264 -12.19 -12.84 12.72
CA PRO A 264 -12.75 -12.31 13.97
C PRO A 264 -12.76 -13.32 15.12
N LYS A 265 -12.46 -14.60 14.85
CA LYS A 265 -12.47 -15.70 15.83
C LYS A 265 -11.08 -16.07 16.35
N VAL A 266 -10.05 -15.39 15.88
CA VAL A 266 -8.66 -15.58 16.30
C VAL A 266 -8.12 -14.22 16.73
N ASP A 267 -8.07 -14.02 18.04
CA ASP A 267 -7.60 -12.77 18.62
C ASP A 267 -6.07 -12.64 18.49
N HIS A 268 -5.60 -11.41 18.41
CA HIS A 268 -4.20 -11.11 18.64
C HIS A 268 -3.93 -11.26 20.15
N PRO A 269 -2.74 -11.73 20.59
CA PRO A 269 -2.46 -11.91 22.01
C PRO A 269 -2.67 -10.68 22.90
N ARG A 270 -2.65 -9.48 22.30
CA ARG A 270 -2.78 -8.21 23.03
C ARG A 270 -4.12 -7.48 22.86
N TRP A 271 -4.96 -7.88 21.90
CA TRP A 271 -6.27 -7.29 21.64
C TRP A 271 -7.19 -8.21 20.87
N THR A 272 -8.50 -7.92 20.95
CA THR A 272 -9.49 -8.70 20.18
C THR A 272 -9.51 -8.31 18.70
N GLN A 273 -9.72 -9.30 17.85
CA GLN A 273 -9.97 -9.12 16.42
C GLN A 273 -11.47 -9.17 16.05
N ALA A 274 -12.35 -9.42 17.04
CA ALA A 274 -13.78 -9.52 16.80
C ALA A 274 -14.39 -8.19 16.32
N GLN A 275 -13.77 -7.06 16.65
CA GLN A 275 -14.23 -5.73 16.29
C GLN A 275 -13.12 -4.88 15.70
N GLU A 276 -13.52 -3.90 14.88
CA GLU A 276 -12.63 -2.95 14.27
C GLU A 276 -13.20 -1.53 14.31
N ARG A 277 -12.32 -0.54 14.24
CA ARG A 277 -12.70 0.86 14.05
C ARG A 277 -12.43 1.28 12.61
N ARG A 278 -13.46 1.66 11.87
CA ARG A 278 -13.26 2.32 10.59
C ARG A 278 -12.69 3.71 10.83
N LEU A 279 -11.60 4.05 10.15
CA LEU A 279 -10.97 5.37 10.28
C LEU A 279 -11.98 6.48 9.92
N GLY A 280 -12.09 7.49 10.80
CA GLY A 280 -13.10 8.55 10.69
C GLY A 280 -14.49 8.21 11.26
N GLU A 281 -14.71 7.00 11.80
CA GLU A 281 -15.95 6.64 12.49
C GLU A 281 -15.80 6.62 14.01
N LEU A 282 -16.87 6.99 14.73
CA LEU A 282 -16.87 7.03 16.19
C LEU A 282 -17.01 5.65 16.83
N PHE A 283 -17.82 4.78 16.22
CA PHE A 283 -18.18 3.48 16.77
C PHE A 283 -17.39 2.35 16.10
N LYS A 284 -17.10 1.32 16.89
CA LYS A 284 -16.56 0.07 16.37
C LYS A 284 -17.65 -0.71 15.63
N ARG A 285 -17.24 -1.51 14.66
CA ARG A 285 -18.07 -2.48 13.93
C ARG A 285 -17.53 -3.89 14.12
N ASN A 286 -18.35 -4.89 13.86
CA ASN A 286 -17.90 -6.28 13.86
C ASN A 286 -16.98 -6.52 12.67
N THR A 287 -15.84 -7.18 12.91
CA THR A 287 -14.94 -7.63 11.86
C THR A 287 -15.56 -8.78 11.09
N LEU A 288 -15.49 -8.73 9.78
CA LEU A 288 -15.98 -9.79 8.89
C LEU A 288 -14.88 -10.82 8.62
N MET A 289 -15.24 -12.11 8.59
CA MET A 289 -14.32 -13.17 8.15
C MET A 289 -13.80 -12.85 6.75
N PHE A 290 -12.50 -13.04 6.50
CA PHE A 290 -11.83 -12.64 5.26
C PHE A 290 -12.09 -11.18 4.87
N ASN A 291 -12.31 -10.30 5.86
CA ASN A 291 -12.68 -8.90 5.64
C ASN A 291 -13.94 -8.74 4.76
N GLY A 292 -14.81 -9.77 4.73
CA GLY A 292 -16.03 -9.83 3.93
C GLY A 292 -15.84 -10.31 2.49
N TYR A 293 -14.67 -10.85 2.13
CA TYR A 293 -14.37 -11.43 0.81
C TYR A 293 -14.51 -12.96 0.87
N ASN A 294 -15.73 -13.45 0.99
CA ASN A 294 -16.04 -14.88 1.22
C ASN A 294 -15.67 -15.79 0.03
N GLU A 295 -15.51 -15.23 -1.17
CA GLU A 295 -15.09 -15.93 -2.37
C GLU A 295 -13.70 -16.60 -2.24
N VAL A 296 -12.88 -16.16 -1.31
CA VAL A 296 -11.56 -16.78 -1.04
C VAL A 296 -11.65 -17.99 -0.11
N ALA A 297 -12.80 -18.26 0.48
CA ALA A 297 -12.93 -19.33 1.49
C ALA A 297 -12.52 -20.70 0.94
N SER A 298 -12.79 -20.96 -0.35
CA SER A 298 -12.41 -22.22 -1.01
C SER A 298 -10.91 -22.49 -1.05
N LEU A 299 -10.06 -21.45 -1.02
CA LEU A 299 -8.60 -21.59 -0.95
C LEU A 299 -8.13 -22.28 0.34
N TYR A 300 -8.96 -22.25 1.37
CA TYR A 300 -8.63 -22.73 2.72
C TYR A 300 -9.45 -23.94 3.14
N ASN A 301 -10.09 -24.64 2.18
CA ASN A 301 -10.84 -25.85 2.46
C ASN A 301 -9.95 -26.91 3.13
N GLY A 302 -10.41 -27.49 4.26
CA GLY A 302 -9.67 -28.46 5.04
C GLY A 302 -8.57 -27.87 5.93
N MET A 303 -8.37 -26.55 5.94
CA MET A 303 -7.38 -25.89 6.78
C MET A 303 -8.02 -25.40 8.09
N ASP A 304 -7.43 -25.75 9.23
CA ASP A 304 -7.80 -25.17 10.52
C ASP A 304 -7.24 -23.73 10.62
N LEU A 305 -8.09 -22.72 10.40
CA LEU A 305 -7.71 -21.30 10.41
C LEU A 305 -7.46 -20.73 11.81
N ARG A 306 -7.60 -21.53 12.88
CA ARG A 306 -7.16 -21.14 14.22
C ARG A 306 -5.68 -21.45 14.43
N LYS A 307 -5.18 -22.47 13.75
CA LYS A 307 -3.76 -22.86 13.78
C LYS A 307 -2.96 -22.22 12.66
N ASN A 308 -3.62 -22.02 11.51
CA ASN A 308 -3.02 -21.44 10.31
C ASN A 308 -3.51 -19.97 10.14
N TYR A 309 -3.05 -19.12 11.04
CA TYR A 309 -3.36 -17.69 11.03
C TYR A 309 -2.22 -16.84 10.46
#